data_b70f87b2119f21f2a4e61c3dd07fb826
#
_entry.id   b70f87b2119f21f2a4e61c3dd07fb826
#
_cell.length_a   1.000
_cell.length_b   1.000
_cell.length_c   1.000
_cell.angle_alpha   90.00
_cell.angle_beta   90.00
_cell.angle_gamma   90.00
#
_symmetry.space_group_name_H-M   'P 1'
#
loop_
_entity.id
_entity.type
_entity.pdbx_description
1 polymer ?
#
loop_
_entity_poly.entity_id
_entity_poly.type
_entity_poly.pdbx_seq_one_letter_code
_entity_poly.pdbx_strand_id
1 'polypeptide(L)'
;MLKLGIIGTSWISHEFITAAHQTGHYHLQAVYSRKMKTAQEFCEPYGAISCYTDVIDFLDSELDVVYIASPNSLHFAQVKLAILAKKHVIIEKPAVTTPSEWKELVKLAKEHQVYLFEAARNYQEAAFQVVKDFLSNQEILGANFTFAKYSSKLPALLAGEIPNIFSDVYAGGALMDLGVYCLYLAIGFFGEPISSHYTAQQLPNSVDLYGQGVLIYPDFQVAFQAGKNITSHLPAEIYTKTGTLTLNAVAAINQARFVSHSGEVIDLPIQPCPHQMQEEAEAFALAIAHQKPSAYLEWLQTAEQVHKTLYQMRQSAGIQFKDEKE
;
A
#
# COMPACT_ATOMS: atom_id res chain seq x y z
N MET A 1 -21.42 1.39 13.52
CA MET A 1 -20.70 1.75 12.29
C MET A 1 -19.73 2.87 12.60
N LEU A 2 -18.50 2.77 12.10
CA LEU A 2 -17.47 3.80 12.24
C LEU A 2 -17.81 5.01 11.37
N LYS A 3 -17.76 6.22 11.93
CA LYS A 3 -17.92 7.48 11.21
C LYS A 3 -16.62 7.76 10.43
N LEU A 4 -16.68 7.58 9.11
CA LEU A 4 -15.53 7.68 8.21
C LEU A 4 -15.35 9.11 7.70
N GLY A 5 -14.16 9.67 7.89
CA GLY A 5 -13.69 10.88 7.22
C GLY A 5 -12.73 10.57 6.08
N ILE A 6 -12.75 11.39 5.02
CA ILE A 6 -11.87 11.21 3.86
C ILE A 6 -10.97 12.43 3.68
N ILE A 7 -9.66 12.21 3.55
CA ILE A 7 -8.68 13.17 3.07
C ILE A 7 -8.14 12.70 1.72
N GLY A 8 -8.35 13.49 0.66
CA GLY A 8 -8.00 13.13 -0.72
C GLY A 8 -9.21 12.71 -1.53
N THR A 9 -9.43 13.41 -2.64
CA THR A 9 -10.63 13.30 -3.50
C THR A 9 -10.31 12.68 -4.85
N SER A 10 -9.52 11.59 -4.84
CA SER A 10 -9.14 10.84 -6.03
C SER A 10 -10.02 9.59 -6.23
N TRP A 11 -9.88 8.92 -7.37
CA TRP A 11 -10.62 7.70 -7.67
C TRP A 11 -10.44 6.60 -6.61
N ILE A 12 -9.25 6.49 -5.99
CA ILE A 12 -8.99 5.47 -4.98
C ILE A 12 -9.84 5.68 -3.71
N SER A 13 -10.15 6.94 -3.39
CA SER A 13 -11.04 7.25 -2.27
C SER A 13 -12.47 6.81 -2.55
N HIS A 14 -12.96 6.90 -3.80
CA HIS A 14 -14.25 6.34 -4.20
C HIS A 14 -14.27 4.81 -4.08
N GLU A 15 -13.18 4.14 -4.49
CA GLU A 15 -13.04 2.70 -4.34
C GLU A 15 -13.06 2.28 -2.87
N PHE A 16 -12.29 2.98 -2.00
CA PHE A 16 -12.29 2.68 -0.57
C PHE A 16 -13.68 2.90 0.06
N ILE A 17 -14.37 4.00 -0.23
CA ILE A 17 -15.72 4.27 0.28
C ILE A 17 -16.68 3.14 -0.15
N THR A 18 -16.61 2.72 -1.42
CA THR A 18 -17.44 1.63 -1.94
C THR A 18 -17.19 0.34 -1.17
N ALA A 19 -15.92 -0.05 -1.02
CA ALA A 19 -15.51 -1.21 -0.26
C ALA A 19 -15.96 -1.13 1.22
N ALA A 20 -15.69 -0.01 1.87
CA ALA A 20 -16.04 0.25 3.26
C ALA A 20 -17.55 0.15 3.50
N HIS A 21 -18.37 0.70 2.61
CA HIS A 21 -19.83 0.58 2.69
C HIS A 21 -20.30 -0.87 2.50
N GLN A 22 -19.68 -1.64 1.59
CA GLN A 22 -20.02 -3.06 1.37
C GLN A 22 -19.76 -3.93 2.60
N THR A 23 -18.79 -3.57 3.47
CA THR A 23 -18.57 -4.27 4.74
C THR A 23 -19.67 -4.03 5.77
N GLY A 24 -20.46 -2.97 5.64
CA GLY A 24 -21.46 -2.54 6.64
C GLY A 24 -20.86 -1.97 7.92
N HIS A 25 -19.53 -1.83 8.01
CA HIS A 25 -18.85 -1.34 9.21
C HIS A 25 -18.63 0.17 9.23
N TYR A 26 -18.73 0.84 8.08
CA TYR A 26 -18.44 2.26 7.93
C TYR A 26 -19.64 3.07 7.43
N HIS A 27 -19.65 4.33 7.82
CA HIS A 27 -20.56 5.35 7.30
C HIS A 27 -19.75 6.59 6.93
N LEU A 28 -19.82 7.03 5.66
CA LEU A 28 -19.15 8.26 5.23
C LEU A 28 -19.82 9.47 5.88
N GLN A 29 -19.05 10.21 6.68
CA GLN A 29 -19.52 11.33 7.48
C GLN A 29 -19.02 12.67 6.94
N ALA A 30 -17.76 12.75 6.53
CA ALA A 30 -17.15 14.00 6.11
C ALA A 30 -16.04 13.80 5.07
N VAL A 31 -15.81 14.85 4.27
CA VAL A 31 -14.73 14.91 3.29
C VAL A 31 -13.97 16.23 3.44
N TYR A 32 -12.64 16.14 3.47
CA TYR A 32 -11.75 17.29 3.40
C TYR A 32 -11.13 17.41 2.01
N SER A 33 -11.13 18.62 1.48
CA SER A 33 -10.35 19.02 0.31
C SER A 33 -9.92 20.48 0.42
N ARG A 34 -8.75 20.83 -0.10
CA ARG A 34 -8.26 22.22 -0.14
C ARG A 34 -9.19 23.22 -0.83
N LYS A 35 -10.14 22.72 -1.62
CA LYS A 35 -11.14 23.55 -2.34
C LYS A 35 -12.53 22.99 -2.06
N MET A 36 -13.45 23.86 -1.61
CA MET A 36 -14.83 23.48 -1.31
C MET A 36 -15.52 22.86 -2.51
N LYS A 37 -15.36 23.45 -3.71
CA LYS A 37 -15.94 22.91 -4.95
C LYS A 37 -15.52 21.45 -5.19
N THR A 38 -14.24 21.13 -5.02
CA THR A 38 -13.73 19.76 -5.19
C THR A 38 -14.30 18.79 -4.16
N ALA A 39 -14.45 19.24 -2.89
CA ALA A 39 -15.09 18.41 -1.86
C ALA A 39 -16.57 18.13 -2.21
N GLN A 40 -17.31 19.14 -2.63
CA GLN A 40 -18.72 19.02 -3.01
C GLN A 40 -18.92 18.11 -4.22
N GLU A 41 -18.15 18.32 -5.31
CA GLU A 41 -18.19 17.45 -6.49
C GLU A 41 -17.86 15.99 -6.13
N PHE A 42 -16.90 15.77 -5.25
CA PHE A 42 -16.56 14.42 -4.77
C PHE A 42 -17.71 13.77 -3.98
N CYS A 43 -18.45 14.57 -3.20
CA CYS A 43 -19.54 14.07 -2.34
C CYS A 43 -20.85 13.81 -3.10
N GLU A 44 -21.05 14.34 -4.31
CA GLU A 44 -22.31 14.22 -5.06
C GLU A 44 -22.90 12.79 -5.10
N PRO A 45 -22.12 11.72 -5.32
CA PRO A 45 -22.66 10.35 -5.37
C PRO A 45 -23.14 9.81 -4.01
N TYR A 46 -22.75 10.46 -2.89
CA TYR A 46 -22.99 9.93 -1.54
C TYR A 46 -24.08 10.68 -0.77
N GLY A 47 -24.67 11.70 -1.36
CA GLY A 47 -25.73 12.51 -0.74
C GLY A 47 -25.21 13.62 0.18
N ALA A 48 -25.90 13.88 1.28
CA ALA A 48 -25.62 14.99 2.18
C ALA A 48 -24.42 14.68 3.11
N ILE A 49 -23.20 14.86 2.60
CA ILE A 49 -21.95 14.67 3.33
C ILE A 49 -21.35 16.04 3.70
N SER A 50 -20.82 16.16 4.92
CA SER A 50 -20.17 17.37 5.39
C SER A 50 -18.84 17.59 4.65
N CYS A 51 -18.64 18.79 4.08
CA CYS A 51 -17.45 19.16 3.33
C CYS A 51 -16.65 20.22 4.09
N TYR A 52 -15.34 20.05 4.17
CA TYR A 52 -14.41 20.94 4.88
C TYR A 52 -13.26 21.37 3.99
N THR A 53 -12.77 22.60 4.21
CA THR A 53 -11.54 23.13 3.57
C THR A 53 -10.45 23.46 4.58
N ASP A 54 -10.76 23.45 5.86
CA ASP A 54 -9.81 23.46 6.97
C ASP A 54 -9.69 22.02 7.54
N VAL A 55 -8.45 21.56 7.73
CA VAL A 55 -8.18 20.19 8.20
C VAL A 55 -8.46 20.06 9.69
N ILE A 56 -8.32 21.12 10.48
CA ILE A 56 -8.59 21.10 11.92
C ILE A 56 -10.09 21.01 12.14
N ASP A 57 -10.88 21.87 11.49
CA ASP A 57 -12.36 21.81 11.56
C ASP A 57 -12.89 20.43 11.13
N PHE A 58 -12.26 19.83 10.09
CA PHE A 58 -12.59 18.47 9.67
C PHE A 58 -12.29 17.43 10.75
N LEU A 59 -11.12 17.51 11.38
CA LEU A 59 -10.70 16.56 12.42
C LEU A 59 -11.45 16.76 13.75
N ASP A 60 -11.91 17.98 14.04
CA ASP A 60 -12.75 18.27 15.21
C ASP A 60 -14.20 17.80 15.03
N SER A 61 -14.59 17.43 13.81
CA SER A 61 -15.93 16.89 13.57
C SER A 61 -16.08 15.47 14.15
N GLU A 62 -17.33 14.98 14.17
CA GLU A 62 -17.67 13.66 14.72
C GLU A 62 -17.20 12.52 13.83
N LEU A 63 -15.90 12.22 13.86
CA LEU A 63 -15.26 11.11 13.14
C LEU A 63 -14.69 10.09 14.10
N ASP A 64 -14.75 8.81 13.75
CA ASP A 64 -14.07 7.73 14.44
C ASP A 64 -12.76 7.37 13.73
N VAL A 65 -12.76 7.38 12.40
CA VAL A 65 -11.63 6.96 11.56
C VAL A 65 -11.48 7.88 10.35
N VAL A 66 -10.24 8.16 9.98
CA VAL A 66 -9.89 8.96 8.80
C VAL A 66 -9.11 8.10 7.81
N TYR A 67 -9.62 8.01 6.57
CA TYR A 67 -8.89 7.46 5.45
C TYR A 67 -8.17 8.59 4.70
N ILE A 68 -6.85 8.42 4.51
CA ILE A 68 -5.98 9.42 3.92
C ILE A 68 -5.40 8.88 2.61
N ALA A 69 -5.73 9.51 1.49
CA ALA A 69 -5.29 9.17 0.14
C ALA A 69 -4.84 10.43 -0.63
N SER A 70 -4.10 11.26 0.02
CA SER A 70 -3.42 12.43 -0.55
C SER A 70 -2.11 12.00 -1.27
N PRO A 71 -1.36 12.89 -1.92
CA PRO A 71 -0.02 12.58 -2.39
C PRO A 71 0.92 12.14 -1.26
N ASN A 72 1.84 11.19 -1.54
CA ASN A 72 2.66 10.51 -0.53
C ASN A 72 3.39 11.45 0.43
N SER A 73 4.00 12.53 -0.06
CA SER A 73 4.72 13.50 0.78
C SER A 73 3.85 14.24 1.82
N LEU A 74 2.53 14.20 1.68
CA LEU A 74 1.60 14.83 2.61
C LEU A 74 1.11 13.87 3.71
N HIS A 75 1.36 12.59 3.55
CA HIS A 75 0.83 11.54 4.42
C HIS A 75 1.27 11.73 5.87
N PHE A 76 2.56 11.86 6.12
CA PHE A 76 3.11 11.98 7.48
C PHE A 76 2.44 13.10 8.29
N ALA A 77 2.39 14.31 7.73
CA ALA A 77 1.81 15.46 8.42
C ALA A 77 0.31 15.29 8.69
N GLN A 78 -0.44 14.76 7.73
CA GLN A 78 -1.88 14.56 7.87
C GLN A 78 -2.21 13.42 8.84
N VAL A 79 -1.47 12.32 8.81
CA VAL A 79 -1.60 11.21 9.77
C VAL A 79 -1.32 11.70 11.19
N LYS A 80 -0.24 12.48 11.37
CA LYS A 80 0.12 13.06 12.66
C LYS A 80 -1.00 13.92 13.23
N LEU A 81 -1.60 14.80 12.42
CA LEU A 81 -2.75 15.62 12.84
C LEU A 81 -3.95 14.76 13.24
N ALA A 82 -4.29 13.73 12.46
CA ALA A 82 -5.42 12.85 12.76
C ALA A 82 -5.20 12.05 14.06
N ILE A 83 -3.99 11.56 14.31
CA ILE A 83 -3.63 10.88 15.57
C ILE A 83 -3.75 11.82 16.77
N LEU A 84 -3.24 13.05 16.66
CA LEU A 84 -3.33 14.06 17.72
C LEU A 84 -4.79 14.45 18.02
N ALA A 85 -5.66 14.44 17.00
CA ALA A 85 -7.12 14.60 17.15
C ALA A 85 -7.82 13.32 17.64
N LYS A 86 -7.06 12.29 18.04
CA LYS A 86 -7.55 10.99 18.56
C LYS A 86 -8.46 10.23 17.56
N LYS A 87 -8.19 10.36 16.27
CA LYS A 87 -8.88 9.58 15.24
C LYS A 87 -8.06 8.33 14.89
N HIS A 88 -8.73 7.19 14.68
CA HIS A 88 -8.10 6.06 14.02
C HIS A 88 -7.72 6.45 12.60
N VAL A 89 -6.64 5.89 12.06
CA VAL A 89 -6.13 6.28 10.74
C VAL A 89 -5.95 5.06 9.85
N ILE A 90 -6.45 5.18 8.63
CA ILE A 90 -6.16 4.29 7.51
C ILE A 90 -5.43 5.16 6.47
N ILE A 91 -4.18 4.86 6.20
CA ILE A 91 -3.33 5.62 5.28
C ILE A 91 -3.02 4.81 4.02
N GLU A 92 -3.19 5.41 2.85
CA GLU A 92 -2.77 4.78 1.61
C GLU A 92 -1.27 4.50 1.56
N LYS A 93 -0.94 3.40 0.87
CA LYS A 93 0.44 3.01 0.62
C LYS A 93 1.11 3.91 -0.46
N PRO A 94 2.40 4.19 -0.33
CA PRO A 94 3.23 4.01 0.85
C PRO A 94 2.88 5.06 1.90
N ALA A 95 2.76 4.64 3.16
CA ALA A 95 2.30 5.51 4.25
C ALA A 95 3.26 6.66 4.52
N VAL A 96 4.54 6.44 4.36
CA VAL A 96 5.60 7.41 4.65
C VAL A 96 6.74 7.34 3.61
N THR A 97 7.63 8.32 3.65
CA THR A 97 8.81 8.38 2.78
C THR A 97 10.09 7.91 3.48
N THR A 98 10.13 7.96 4.82
CA THR A 98 11.29 7.53 5.62
C THR A 98 10.89 6.59 6.77
N PRO A 99 11.79 5.68 7.19
CA PRO A 99 11.54 4.81 8.35
C PRO A 99 11.33 5.56 9.66
N SER A 100 11.96 6.73 9.82
CA SER A 100 11.81 7.57 11.02
C SER A 100 10.40 8.13 11.15
N GLU A 101 9.79 8.54 10.05
CA GLU A 101 8.39 8.98 10.02
C GLU A 101 7.46 7.87 10.50
N TRP A 102 7.63 6.63 9.98
CA TRP A 102 6.81 5.49 10.42
C TRP A 102 6.92 5.24 11.93
N LYS A 103 8.14 5.19 12.44
CA LYS A 103 8.40 4.99 13.88
C LYS A 103 7.76 6.07 14.74
N GLU A 104 7.81 7.34 14.30
CA GLU A 104 7.16 8.44 15.00
C GLU A 104 5.65 8.27 15.02
N LEU A 105 5.02 7.95 13.88
CA LEU A 105 3.57 7.77 13.79
C LEU A 105 3.09 6.58 14.65
N VAL A 106 3.80 5.46 14.62
CA VAL A 106 3.47 4.28 15.45
C VAL A 106 3.56 4.61 16.94
N LYS A 107 4.60 5.36 17.35
CA LYS A 107 4.74 5.82 18.72
C LYS A 107 3.57 6.73 19.14
N LEU A 108 3.25 7.73 18.31
CA LEU A 108 2.14 8.64 18.57
C LEU A 108 0.80 7.91 18.62
N ALA A 109 0.53 6.99 17.69
CA ALA A 109 -0.71 6.20 17.68
C ALA A 109 -0.88 5.41 19.00
N LYS A 110 0.20 4.81 19.51
CA LYS A 110 0.22 4.13 20.80
C LYS A 110 -0.06 5.08 21.96
N GLU A 111 0.59 6.24 21.99
CA GLU A 111 0.44 7.25 23.05
C GLU A 111 -0.99 7.82 23.09
N HIS A 112 -1.62 8.00 21.94
CA HIS A 112 -2.99 8.51 21.81
C HIS A 112 -4.05 7.41 21.82
N GLN A 113 -3.66 6.12 21.92
CA GLN A 113 -4.57 4.97 21.97
C GLN A 113 -5.47 4.86 20.73
N VAL A 114 -4.92 5.16 19.55
CA VAL A 114 -5.60 5.01 18.28
C VAL A 114 -4.91 3.96 17.40
N TYR A 115 -5.65 3.39 16.46
CA TYR A 115 -5.10 2.48 15.46
C TYR A 115 -4.57 3.26 14.26
N LEU A 116 -3.43 2.82 13.73
CA LEU A 116 -2.80 3.29 12.50
C LEU A 116 -2.65 2.09 11.55
N PHE A 117 -3.30 2.12 10.42
CA PHE A 117 -3.24 1.06 9.40
C PHE A 117 -2.68 1.62 8.10
N GLU A 118 -1.76 0.91 7.47
CA GLU A 118 -1.38 1.15 6.09
C GLU A 118 -2.22 0.27 5.17
N ALA A 119 -2.88 0.88 4.17
CA ALA A 119 -3.76 0.23 3.23
C ALA A 119 -2.96 -0.50 2.13
N ALA A 120 -2.32 -1.60 2.51
CA ALA A 120 -1.61 -2.50 1.62
C ALA A 120 -2.54 -3.69 1.27
N ARG A 121 -3.52 -3.45 0.42
CA ARG A 121 -4.63 -4.38 0.15
C ARG A 121 -4.21 -5.81 -0.14
N ASN A 122 -3.14 -6.01 -0.94
CA ASN A 122 -2.63 -7.33 -1.29
C ASN A 122 -2.09 -8.13 -0.09
N TYR A 123 -1.71 -7.45 0.98
CA TYR A 123 -1.27 -8.05 2.24
C TYR A 123 -2.45 -8.40 3.15
N GLN A 124 -3.58 -7.71 2.99
CA GLN A 124 -4.79 -7.90 3.80
C GLN A 124 -5.78 -8.90 3.18
N GLU A 125 -5.55 -9.38 1.97
CA GLU A 125 -6.39 -10.38 1.30
C GLU A 125 -6.35 -11.72 2.04
N ALA A 126 -7.49 -12.40 2.18
CA ALA A 126 -7.55 -13.77 2.70
C ALA A 126 -6.67 -14.73 1.88
N ALA A 127 -6.58 -14.50 0.58
CA ALA A 127 -5.70 -15.22 -0.32
C ALA A 127 -4.22 -15.16 0.08
N PHE A 128 -3.76 -14.02 0.64
CA PHE A 128 -2.40 -13.88 1.15
C PHE A 128 -2.10 -14.92 2.25
N GLN A 129 -3.03 -15.09 3.20
CA GLN A 129 -2.86 -16.07 4.28
C GLN A 129 -2.86 -17.51 3.75
N VAL A 130 -3.72 -17.84 2.79
CA VAL A 130 -3.74 -19.17 2.14
C VAL A 130 -2.38 -19.49 1.51
N VAL A 131 -1.79 -18.53 0.81
CA VAL A 131 -0.45 -18.67 0.20
C VAL A 131 0.63 -18.78 1.29
N LYS A 132 0.59 -17.93 2.32
CA LYS A 132 1.55 -17.95 3.44
C LYS A 132 1.56 -19.28 4.18
N ASP A 133 0.37 -19.84 4.45
CA ASP A 133 0.22 -21.15 5.09
C ASP A 133 0.80 -22.28 4.23
N PHE A 134 0.54 -22.26 2.92
CA PHE A 134 1.15 -23.22 2.00
C PHE A 134 2.68 -23.12 2.01
N LEU A 135 3.23 -21.91 1.95
CA LEU A 135 4.68 -21.69 1.92
C LEU A 135 5.37 -22.05 3.24
N SER A 136 4.67 -22.02 4.37
CA SER A 136 5.24 -22.36 5.70
C SER A 136 5.83 -23.77 5.78
N ASN A 137 5.41 -24.67 4.89
CA ASN A 137 5.89 -26.06 4.80
C ASN A 137 6.82 -26.30 3.61
N GLN A 138 7.31 -25.22 2.95
CA GLN A 138 8.16 -25.32 1.76
C GLN A 138 9.58 -24.79 2.06
N GLU A 139 10.58 -25.43 1.49
CA GLU A 139 11.94 -24.88 1.41
C GLU A 139 12.02 -23.94 0.21
N ILE A 140 12.17 -22.63 0.49
CA ILE A 140 12.17 -21.59 -0.53
C ILE A 140 13.56 -21.47 -1.16
N LEU A 141 13.60 -21.45 -2.49
CA LEU A 141 14.83 -21.29 -3.29
C LEU A 141 14.93 -19.92 -3.97
N GLY A 142 13.82 -19.19 -4.05
CA GLY A 142 13.77 -17.86 -4.66
C GLY A 142 12.36 -17.44 -5.03
N ALA A 143 12.23 -16.19 -5.50
CA ALA A 143 10.97 -15.71 -6.08
C ALA A 143 11.23 -14.63 -7.14
N ASN A 144 10.26 -14.44 -8.03
CA ASN A 144 10.26 -13.38 -9.02
C ASN A 144 8.88 -12.70 -9.04
N PHE A 145 8.86 -11.40 -8.75
CA PHE A 145 7.63 -10.59 -8.69
C PHE A 145 7.66 -9.50 -9.74
N THR A 146 6.52 -9.22 -10.35
CA THR A 146 6.42 -8.18 -11.35
C THR A 146 5.16 -7.36 -11.14
N PHE A 147 5.31 -6.06 -11.01
CA PHE A 147 4.20 -5.14 -11.09
C PHE A 147 4.54 -3.93 -11.95
N ALA A 148 4.25 -4.02 -13.24
CA ALA A 148 4.41 -2.92 -14.17
C ALA A 148 3.09 -2.66 -14.90
N LYS A 149 2.62 -1.42 -14.80
CA LYS A 149 1.35 -0.96 -15.38
C LYS A 149 1.54 0.41 -16.00
N TYR A 150 1.33 0.51 -17.31
CA TYR A 150 1.39 1.78 -18.03
C TYR A 150 0.47 2.81 -17.38
N SER A 151 1.06 3.92 -16.95
CA SER A 151 0.33 4.97 -16.23
C SER A 151 -0.55 5.77 -17.18
N SER A 152 -1.84 5.96 -16.84
CA SER A 152 -2.73 6.88 -17.55
C SER A 152 -2.26 8.34 -17.53
N LYS A 153 -1.28 8.66 -16.67
CA LYS A 153 -0.67 9.99 -16.57
C LYS A 153 0.62 10.13 -17.39
N LEU A 154 1.11 9.04 -18.00
CA LEU A 154 2.33 9.09 -18.81
C LEU A 154 2.19 9.99 -20.05
N PRO A 155 1.05 10.03 -20.77
CA PRO A 155 0.88 10.97 -21.89
C PRO A 155 1.05 12.44 -21.49
N ALA A 156 0.55 12.85 -20.32
CA ALA A 156 0.74 14.20 -19.81
C ALA A 156 2.23 14.49 -19.48
N LEU A 157 2.93 13.50 -18.91
CA LEU A 157 4.38 13.60 -18.67
C LEU A 157 5.14 13.78 -19.99
N LEU A 158 4.81 13.01 -21.02
CA LEU A 158 5.44 13.12 -22.34
C LEU A 158 5.12 14.44 -23.05
N ALA A 159 4.01 15.09 -22.70
CA ALA A 159 3.64 16.43 -23.15
C ALA A 159 4.33 17.56 -22.35
N GLY A 160 5.18 17.23 -21.39
CA GLY A 160 5.95 18.20 -20.57
C GLY A 160 5.28 18.62 -19.25
N GLU A 161 4.15 18.03 -18.89
CA GLU A 161 3.56 18.19 -17.57
C GLU A 161 4.28 17.29 -16.55
N ILE A 162 4.17 17.61 -15.25
CA ILE A 162 4.69 16.76 -14.17
C ILE A 162 3.53 16.35 -13.26
N PRO A 163 2.77 15.29 -13.58
CA PRO A 163 1.75 14.75 -12.68
C PRO A 163 2.35 14.29 -11.35
N ASN A 164 1.58 14.36 -10.26
CA ASN A 164 2.02 14.02 -8.90
C ASN A 164 2.76 12.69 -8.82
N ILE A 165 2.29 11.67 -9.55
CA ILE A 165 2.88 10.34 -9.56
C ILE A 165 4.29 10.28 -10.17
N PHE A 166 4.71 11.31 -10.87
CA PHE A 166 6.03 11.47 -11.49
C PHE A 166 6.81 12.65 -10.88
N SER A 167 6.36 13.18 -9.74
CA SER A 167 6.94 14.34 -9.08
C SER A 167 7.74 13.94 -7.84
N ASP A 168 8.96 14.45 -7.73
CA ASP A 168 9.79 14.35 -6.52
C ASP A 168 9.22 15.16 -5.34
N VAL A 169 8.45 16.22 -5.63
CA VAL A 169 7.72 16.99 -4.60
C VAL A 169 6.68 16.13 -3.89
N TYR A 170 6.09 15.16 -4.60
CA TYR A 170 5.03 14.32 -4.08
C TYR A 170 5.48 12.87 -3.79
N ALA A 171 6.78 12.63 -3.77
CA ALA A 171 7.36 11.31 -3.54
C ALA A 171 6.76 10.23 -4.47
N GLY A 172 6.64 10.56 -5.78
CA GLY A 172 6.15 9.65 -6.82
C GLY A 172 7.18 8.61 -7.24
N GLY A 173 6.84 7.82 -8.25
CA GLY A 173 7.73 6.84 -8.88
C GLY A 173 7.19 5.43 -8.93
N ALA A 174 7.85 4.58 -9.73
CA ALA A 174 7.44 3.19 -9.92
C ALA A 174 7.67 2.35 -8.66
N LEU A 175 8.81 2.54 -7.98
CA LEU A 175 9.13 1.84 -6.74
C LEU A 175 8.11 2.14 -5.64
N MET A 176 7.82 3.42 -5.42
CA MET A 176 6.89 3.87 -4.37
C MET A 176 5.45 3.43 -4.63
N ASP A 177 4.98 3.52 -5.87
CA ASP A 177 3.58 3.23 -6.19
C ASP A 177 3.29 1.75 -6.47
N LEU A 178 4.19 1.06 -7.18
CA LEU A 178 4.00 -0.33 -7.65
C LEU A 178 4.97 -1.31 -6.98
N GLY A 179 6.24 -0.94 -6.81
CA GLY A 179 7.24 -1.78 -6.16
C GLY A 179 6.88 -2.11 -4.72
N VAL A 180 6.21 -1.20 -4.01
CA VAL A 180 5.72 -1.42 -2.65
C VAL A 180 4.85 -2.67 -2.51
N TYR A 181 4.05 -3.02 -3.53
CA TYR A 181 3.26 -4.26 -3.53
C TYR A 181 4.15 -5.51 -3.58
N CYS A 182 5.23 -5.47 -4.39
CA CYS A 182 6.20 -6.56 -4.44
C CYS A 182 6.90 -6.74 -3.09
N LEU A 183 7.21 -5.62 -2.39
CA LEU A 183 7.82 -5.66 -1.07
C LEU A 183 6.87 -6.19 0.00
N TYR A 184 5.58 -5.81 -0.03
CA TYR A 184 4.60 -6.37 0.88
C TYR A 184 4.44 -7.88 0.71
N LEU A 185 4.45 -8.41 -0.53
CA LEU A 185 4.43 -9.86 -0.73
C LEU A 185 5.71 -10.51 -0.22
N ALA A 186 6.89 -9.99 -0.61
CA ALA A 186 8.16 -10.60 -0.23
C ALA A 186 8.36 -10.62 1.29
N ILE A 187 8.16 -9.47 1.94
CA ILE A 187 8.37 -9.32 3.38
C ILE A 187 7.27 -10.04 4.17
N GLY A 188 6.05 -9.99 3.70
CA GLY A 188 4.95 -10.69 4.34
C GLY A 188 5.05 -12.22 4.29
N PHE A 189 5.62 -12.79 3.20
CA PHE A 189 5.86 -14.23 3.09
C PHE A 189 7.16 -14.68 3.76
N PHE A 190 8.23 -13.90 3.62
CA PHE A 190 9.59 -14.36 3.94
C PHE A 190 10.26 -13.58 5.09
N GLY A 191 9.62 -12.52 5.60
CA GLY A 191 10.19 -11.64 6.62
C GLY A 191 11.15 -10.61 6.04
N GLU A 192 11.90 -9.93 6.94
CA GLU A 192 12.83 -8.87 6.58
C GLU A 192 14.06 -9.41 5.84
N PRO A 193 14.43 -8.86 4.66
CA PRO A 193 15.64 -9.26 3.95
C PRO A 193 16.90 -8.77 4.67
N ILE A 194 18.01 -9.47 4.51
CA ILE A 194 19.35 -9.06 5.03
C ILE A 194 19.82 -7.77 4.37
N SER A 195 19.58 -7.66 3.06
CA SER A 195 19.91 -6.46 2.27
C SER A 195 19.02 -6.37 1.04
N SER A 196 18.99 -5.17 0.46
CA SER A 196 18.21 -4.89 -0.74
C SER A 196 18.95 -3.93 -1.67
N HIS A 197 18.73 -4.07 -2.96
CA HIS A 197 19.28 -3.19 -3.98
C HIS A 197 18.26 -2.92 -5.07
N TYR A 198 18.27 -1.71 -5.63
CA TYR A 198 17.38 -1.30 -6.71
C TYR A 198 18.13 -0.48 -7.74
N THR A 199 17.87 -0.75 -9.00
CA THR A 199 18.37 0.03 -10.15
C THR A 199 17.18 0.56 -10.93
N ALA A 200 17.27 1.80 -11.41
CA ALA A 200 16.12 2.46 -12.01
C ALA A 200 16.45 3.30 -13.23
N GLN A 201 15.52 3.33 -14.19
CA GLN A 201 15.42 4.37 -15.20
C GLN A 201 14.70 5.56 -14.58
N GLN A 202 15.42 6.67 -14.43
CA GLN A 202 14.93 7.85 -13.74
C GLN A 202 14.62 9.00 -14.71
N LEU A 203 13.67 9.85 -14.28
CA LEU A 203 13.45 11.19 -14.83
C LEU A 203 14.52 12.17 -14.35
N PRO A 204 14.65 13.35 -14.96
CA PRO A 204 15.60 14.39 -14.53
C PRO A 204 15.42 14.85 -13.07
N ASN A 205 14.22 14.67 -12.49
CA ASN A 205 13.91 14.98 -11.09
C ASN A 205 14.18 13.82 -10.10
N SER A 206 14.89 12.78 -10.52
CA SER A 206 15.24 11.55 -9.78
C SER A 206 14.09 10.55 -9.58
N VAL A 207 12.87 10.84 -10.03
CA VAL A 207 11.76 9.89 -9.92
C VAL A 207 11.91 8.75 -10.91
N ASP A 208 11.72 7.52 -10.48
CA ASP A 208 11.84 6.34 -11.34
C ASP A 208 10.59 6.08 -12.18
N LEU A 209 10.80 5.77 -13.46
CA LEU A 209 9.75 5.30 -14.38
C LEU A 209 9.64 3.78 -14.38
N TYR A 210 10.78 3.10 -14.25
CA TYR A 210 10.93 1.66 -14.28
C TYR A 210 12.18 1.29 -13.49
N GLY A 211 12.13 0.17 -12.80
CA GLY A 211 13.32 -0.35 -12.15
C GLY A 211 13.18 -1.82 -11.77
N GLN A 212 14.33 -2.37 -11.38
CA GLN A 212 14.48 -3.76 -10.93
C GLN A 212 15.14 -3.78 -9.58
N GLY A 213 14.61 -4.60 -8.69
CA GLY A 213 15.12 -4.78 -7.34
C GLY A 213 15.45 -6.22 -7.02
N VAL A 214 16.36 -6.39 -6.08
CA VAL A 214 16.68 -7.68 -5.48
C VAL A 214 16.66 -7.55 -3.95
N LEU A 215 16.02 -8.53 -3.30
CA LEU A 215 16.01 -8.73 -1.86
C LEU A 215 16.87 -9.95 -1.56
N ILE A 216 17.84 -9.81 -0.66
CA ILE A 216 18.76 -10.88 -0.27
C ILE A 216 18.30 -11.46 1.07
N TYR A 217 18.01 -12.74 1.09
CA TYR A 217 17.74 -13.54 2.28
C TYR A 217 18.93 -14.48 2.56
N PRO A 218 19.00 -15.14 3.73
CA PRO A 218 20.15 -16.01 4.05
C PRO A 218 20.44 -17.07 2.99
N ASP A 219 19.40 -17.72 2.46
CA ASP A 219 19.54 -18.91 1.61
C ASP A 219 18.98 -18.70 0.19
N PHE A 220 18.32 -17.56 -0.09
CA PHE A 220 17.72 -17.30 -1.41
C PHE A 220 17.63 -15.80 -1.70
N GLN A 221 17.14 -15.48 -2.89
CA GLN A 221 16.92 -14.12 -3.35
C GLN A 221 15.51 -13.97 -3.92
N VAL A 222 14.95 -12.76 -3.78
CA VAL A 222 13.72 -12.36 -4.45
C VAL A 222 14.06 -11.24 -5.43
N ALA A 223 13.85 -11.49 -6.73
CA ALA A 223 13.93 -10.46 -7.75
C ALA A 223 12.54 -9.83 -7.96
N PHE A 224 12.51 -8.54 -8.24
CA PHE A 224 11.26 -7.90 -8.68
C PHE A 224 11.49 -6.79 -9.69
N GLN A 225 10.44 -6.44 -10.42
CA GLN A 225 10.42 -5.26 -11.29
C GLN A 225 9.14 -4.44 -11.08
N ALA A 226 9.29 -3.13 -11.17
CA ALA A 226 8.19 -2.17 -11.12
C ALA A 226 8.32 -1.17 -12.26
N GLY A 227 7.20 -0.79 -12.90
CA GLY A 227 7.26 0.13 -14.02
C GLY A 227 5.94 0.86 -14.29
N LYS A 228 6.05 2.14 -14.69
CA LYS A 228 4.92 3.00 -15.03
C LYS A 228 4.89 3.40 -16.51
N ASN A 229 5.92 3.09 -17.25
CA ASN A 229 6.07 3.35 -18.71
C ASN A 229 5.90 2.09 -19.57
N ILE A 230 5.66 0.94 -18.93
CA ILE A 230 5.40 -0.36 -19.56
C ILE A 230 4.22 -1.07 -18.90
N THR A 231 3.70 -2.11 -19.54
CA THR A 231 2.76 -3.06 -18.93
C THR A 231 3.39 -4.44 -18.96
N SER A 232 3.39 -5.15 -17.84
CA SER A 232 3.78 -6.55 -17.75
C SER A 232 2.54 -7.42 -17.51
N HIS A 233 2.54 -8.60 -18.12
CA HIS A 233 1.54 -9.65 -17.95
C HIS A 233 2.14 -10.89 -17.29
N LEU A 234 3.37 -10.77 -16.76
CA LEU A 234 4.02 -11.88 -16.07
C LEU A 234 3.34 -12.16 -14.73
N PRO A 235 3.12 -13.43 -14.39
CA PRO A 235 2.69 -13.84 -13.06
C PRO A 235 3.81 -13.60 -12.04
N ALA A 236 3.47 -13.71 -10.76
CA ALA A 236 4.47 -13.84 -9.71
C ALA A 236 4.79 -15.31 -9.49
N GLU A 237 6.07 -15.65 -9.30
CA GLU A 237 6.51 -17.02 -9.07
C GLU A 237 7.34 -17.12 -7.79
N ILE A 238 7.12 -18.21 -7.06
CA ILE A 238 7.89 -18.59 -5.87
C ILE A 238 8.44 -20.01 -6.12
N TYR A 239 9.76 -20.12 -6.10
CA TYR A 239 10.49 -21.35 -6.37
C TYR A 239 10.75 -22.08 -5.07
N THR A 240 10.34 -23.35 -4.99
CA THR A 240 10.57 -24.20 -3.85
C THR A 240 11.38 -25.43 -4.25
N LYS A 241 11.91 -26.14 -3.29
CA LYS A 241 12.64 -27.40 -3.54
C LYS A 241 11.77 -28.47 -4.21
N THR A 242 10.46 -28.40 -4.10
CA THR A 242 9.54 -29.42 -4.60
C THR A 242 8.80 -29.01 -5.86
N GLY A 243 8.81 -27.72 -6.24
CA GLY A 243 8.10 -27.20 -7.40
C GLY A 243 8.03 -25.67 -7.43
N THR A 244 7.13 -25.15 -8.24
CA THR A 244 6.92 -23.71 -8.42
C THR A 244 5.47 -23.34 -8.08
N LEU A 245 5.31 -22.37 -7.21
CA LEU A 245 4.02 -21.72 -6.94
C LEU A 245 3.91 -20.48 -7.80
N THR A 246 2.84 -20.39 -8.59
CA THR A 246 2.53 -19.23 -9.46
C THR A 246 1.30 -18.51 -8.92
N LEU A 247 1.42 -17.19 -8.71
CA LEU A 247 0.31 -16.30 -8.36
C LEU A 247 -0.07 -15.51 -9.61
N ASN A 248 -1.36 -15.31 -9.86
CA ASN A 248 -1.83 -14.57 -11.04
C ASN A 248 -1.33 -13.12 -11.09
N ALA A 249 -1.16 -12.46 -9.94
CA ALA A 249 -0.67 -11.08 -9.85
C ALA A 249 -0.14 -10.76 -8.45
N VAL A 250 0.66 -9.69 -8.38
CA VAL A 250 1.23 -9.17 -7.12
C VAL A 250 0.23 -8.30 -6.34
N ALA A 251 -0.61 -7.54 -7.06
CA ALA A 251 -1.49 -6.53 -6.44
C ALA A 251 -2.85 -7.08 -5.99
N ALA A 252 -3.21 -8.30 -6.45
CA ALA A 252 -4.42 -9.01 -6.05
C ALA A 252 -4.27 -10.50 -6.36
N ILE A 253 -4.31 -11.36 -5.34
CA ILE A 253 -4.14 -12.79 -5.49
C ILE A 253 -5.52 -13.44 -5.70
N ASN A 254 -5.91 -13.63 -6.95
CA ASN A 254 -7.17 -14.28 -7.31
C ASN A 254 -7.01 -15.77 -7.62
N GLN A 255 -5.77 -16.20 -7.86
CA GLN A 255 -5.41 -17.60 -8.15
C GLN A 255 -3.98 -17.86 -7.71
N ALA A 256 -3.76 -19.04 -7.14
CA ALA A 256 -2.42 -19.56 -6.87
C ALA A 256 -2.39 -21.04 -7.26
N ARG A 257 -1.38 -21.42 -8.06
CA ARG A 257 -1.19 -22.78 -8.57
C ARG A 257 0.23 -23.25 -8.29
N PHE A 258 0.32 -24.38 -7.62
CA PHE A 258 1.59 -25.07 -7.43
C PHE A 258 1.74 -26.21 -8.44
N VAL A 259 2.91 -26.29 -9.07
CA VAL A 259 3.29 -27.39 -9.96
C VAL A 259 4.56 -28.01 -9.42
N SER A 260 4.47 -29.27 -9.00
CA SER A 260 5.63 -30.02 -8.52
C SER A 260 6.60 -30.37 -9.65
N HIS A 261 7.85 -30.70 -9.31
CA HIS A 261 8.82 -31.20 -10.30
C HIS A 261 8.41 -32.55 -10.94
N SER A 262 7.50 -33.31 -10.31
CA SER A 262 6.93 -34.52 -10.88
C SER A 262 5.72 -34.25 -11.79
N GLY A 263 5.29 -33.00 -11.93
CA GLY A 263 4.14 -32.62 -12.76
C GLY A 263 2.79 -32.66 -12.05
N GLU A 264 2.75 -32.94 -10.74
CA GLU A 264 1.53 -32.80 -9.95
C GLU A 264 1.11 -31.35 -9.85
N VAL A 265 -0.19 -31.06 -10.02
CA VAL A 265 -0.75 -29.71 -9.99
C VAL A 265 -1.70 -29.56 -8.81
N ILE A 266 -1.50 -28.51 -8.01
CA ILE A 266 -2.35 -28.15 -6.88
C ILE A 266 -2.82 -26.71 -7.08
N ASP A 267 -4.12 -26.50 -7.26
CA ASP A 267 -4.72 -25.16 -7.18
C ASP A 267 -5.06 -24.87 -5.72
N LEU A 268 -4.53 -23.76 -5.18
CA LEU A 268 -4.83 -23.37 -3.80
C LEU A 268 -6.29 -22.89 -3.69
N PRO A 269 -6.96 -23.13 -2.54
CA PRO A 269 -8.39 -22.82 -2.36
C PRO A 269 -8.63 -21.31 -2.14
N ILE A 270 -8.35 -20.49 -3.14
CA ILE A 270 -8.55 -19.06 -3.11
C ILE A 270 -9.94 -18.71 -3.62
N GLN A 271 -10.66 -17.90 -2.87
CA GLN A 271 -11.93 -17.30 -3.27
C GLN A 271 -11.73 -15.80 -3.46
N PRO A 272 -11.72 -15.28 -4.69
CA PRO A 272 -11.53 -13.86 -4.94
C PRO A 272 -12.63 -13.02 -4.29
N CYS A 273 -12.25 -11.96 -3.59
CA CYS A 273 -13.20 -10.98 -3.10
C CYS A 273 -13.76 -10.15 -4.26
N PRO A 274 -15.08 -9.87 -4.31
CA PRO A 274 -15.68 -9.07 -5.37
C PRO A 274 -15.10 -7.66 -5.50
N HIS A 275 -14.69 -7.05 -4.39
CA HIS A 275 -14.06 -5.73 -4.37
C HIS A 275 -12.69 -5.78 -3.72
N GLN A 276 -11.66 -5.36 -4.44
CA GLN A 276 -10.24 -5.50 -4.06
C GLN A 276 -9.84 -4.85 -2.71
N MET A 277 -10.61 -3.86 -2.23
CA MET A 277 -10.33 -3.16 -0.97
C MET A 277 -11.28 -3.59 0.16
N GLN A 278 -12.20 -4.52 -0.08
CA GLN A 278 -13.21 -4.88 0.91
C GLN A 278 -12.61 -5.62 2.11
N GLU A 279 -11.71 -6.57 1.85
CA GLU A 279 -11.08 -7.37 2.91
C GLU A 279 -10.20 -6.53 3.83
N GLU A 280 -9.44 -5.56 3.29
CA GLU A 280 -8.67 -4.63 4.13
C GLU A 280 -9.58 -3.71 4.95
N ALA A 281 -10.64 -3.16 4.34
CA ALA A 281 -11.59 -2.30 5.06
C ALA A 281 -12.27 -3.08 6.21
N GLU A 282 -12.67 -4.32 5.97
CA GLU A 282 -13.24 -5.19 6.98
C GLU A 282 -12.24 -5.53 8.10
N ALA A 283 -11.01 -5.91 7.73
CA ALA A 283 -9.96 -6.25 8.68
C ALA A 283 -9.65 -5.08 9.63
N PHE A 284 -9.58 -3.85 9.12
CA PHE A 284 -9.33 -2.66 9.92
C PHE A 284 -10.50 -2.33 10.86
N ALA A 285 -11.74 -2.42 10.38
CA ALA A 285 -12.92 -2.22 11.21
C ALA A 285 -13.00 -3.24 12.37
N LEU A 286 -12.74 -4.51 12.06
CA LEU A 286 -12.74 -5.58 13.06
C LEU A 286 -11.59 -5.42 14.07
N ALA A 287 -10.42 -4.94 13.64
CA ALA A 287 -9.32 -4.65 14.56
C ALA A 287 -9.68 -3.55 15.55
N ILE A 288 -10.34 -2.48 15.08
CA ILE A 288 -10.85 -1.39 15.94
C ILE A 288 -11.91 -1.92 16.92
N ALA A 289 -12.90 -2.68 16.41
CA ALA A 289 -14.04 -3.15 17.20
C ALA A 289 -13.65 -4.20 18.26
N HIS A 290 -12.76 -5.13 17.91
CA HIS A 290 -12.46 -6.30 18.74
C HIS A 290 -11.11 -6.22 19.46
N GLN A 291 -10.40 -5.11 19.32
CA GLN A 291 -9.09 -4.88 19.96
C GLN A 291 -8.15 -6.09 19.80
N LYS A 292 -7.99 -6.61 18.55
CA LYS A 292 -7.12 -7.74 18.25
C LYS A 292 -5.64 -7.29 18.15
N PRO A 293 -4.86 -7.33 19.24
CA PRO A 293 -3.53 -6.72 19.25
C PRO A 293 -2.50 -7.52 18.44
N SER A 294 -2.61 -8.85 18.32
CA SER A 294 -1.58 -9.68 17.69
C SER A 294 -1.45 -9.43 16.18
N ALA A 295 -2.56 -9.50 15.42
CA ALA A 295 -2.53 -9.23 13.98
C ALA A 295 -2.13 -7.78 13.69
N TYR A 296 -2.65 -6.83 14.47
CA TYR A 296 -2.30 -5.41 14.34
C TYR A 296 -0.79 -5.17 14.54
N LEU A 297 -0.18 -5.80 15.53
CA LEU A 297 1.28 -5.67 15.76
C LEU A 297 2.09 -6.27 14.60
N GLU A 298 1.65 -7.39 14.04
CA GLU A 298 2.28 -7.97 12.84
C GLU A 298 2.18 -7.01 11.65
N TRP A 299 1.03 -6.36 11.43
CA TRP A 299 0.86 -5.38 10.34
C TRP A 299 1.78 -4.18 10.52
N LEU A 300 1.89 -3.63 11.73
CA LEU A 300 2.82 -2.52 12.01
C LEU A 300 4.28 -2.92 11.78
N GLN A 301 4.67 -4.12 12.20
CA GLN A 301 6.03 -4.63 12.01
C GLN A 301 6.35 -4.86 10.54
N THR A 302 5.43 -5.46 9.78
CA THR A 302 5.61 -5.67 8.33
C THR A 302 5.74 -4.34 7.60
N ALA A 303 4.88 -3.36 7.91
CA ALA A 303 4.98 -2.02 7.34
C ALA A 303 6.32 -1.34 7.69
N GLU A 304 6.82 -1.45 8.92
CA GLU A 304 8.13 -0.93 9.30
C GLU A 304 9.26 -1.53 8.44
N GLN A 305 9.25 -2.84 8.23
CA GLN A 305 10.23 -3.55 7.40
C GLN A 305 10.12 -3.15 5.93
N VAL A 306 8.89 -2.97 5.41
CA VAL A 306 8.65 -2.49 4.05
C VAL A 306 9.19 -1.06 3.87
N HIS A 307 8.89 -0.14 4.77
CA HIS A 307 9.40 1.25 4.68
C HIS A 307 10.93 1.32 4.80
N LYS A 308 11.53 0.51 5.66
CA LYS A 308 12.98 0.40 5.75
C LYS A 308 13.59 -0.09 4.43
N THR A 309 13.01 -1.11 3.83
CA THR A 309 13.47 -1.68 2.56
C THR A 309 13.26 -0.71 1.39
N LEU A 310 12.09 -0.05 1.30
CA LEU A 310 11.83 0.99 0.32
C LEU A 310 12.86 2.12 0.38
N TYR A 311 13.17 2.59 1.59
CA TYR A 311 14.16 3.63 1.80
C TYR A 311 15.55 3.19 1.36
N GLN A 312 16.01 2.00 1.75
CA GLN A 312 17.31 1.43 1.33
C GLN A 312 17.39 1.31 -0.20
N MET A 313 16.32 0.86 -0.86
CA MET A 313 16.26 0.74 -2.31
C MET A 313 16.31 2.10 -3.00
N ARG A 314 15.59 3.10 -2.50
CA ARG A 314 15.71 4.48 -3.02
C ARG A 314 17.14 4.99 -2.90
N GLN A 315 17.79 4.79 -1.75
CA GLN A 315 19.19 5.21 -1.54
C GLN A 315 20.12 4.49 -2.51
N SER A 316 19.97 3.18 -2.72
CA SER A 316 20.82 2.41 -3.64
C SER A 316 20.69 2.86 -5.10
N ALA A 317 19.51 3.37 -5.49
CA ALA A 317 19.24 3.89 -6.82
C ALA A 317 19.51 5.40 -6.97
N GLY A 318 19.86 6.10 -5.90
CA GLY A 318 20.02 7.56 -5.92
C GLY A 318 18.70 8.34 -6.10
N ILE A 319 17.58 7.73 -5.74
CA ILE A 319 16.26 8.39 -5.77
C ILE A 319 16.11 9.27 -4.52
N GLN A 320 16.03 10.58 -4.73
CA GLN A 320 15.87 11.58 -3.66
C GLN A 320 14.63 12.42 -3.92
N PHE A 321 13.81 12.62 -2.90
CA PHE A 321 12.67 13.52 -2.95
C PHE A 321 13.07 14.95 -2.57
N LYS A 322 12.20 15.92 -2.89
CA LYS A 322 12.55 17.33 -2.75
C LYS A 322 12.96 17.69 -1.32
N ASP A 323 12.22 17.22 -0.33
CA ASP A 323 12.48 17.54 1.09
C ASP A 323 13.74 16.85 1.66
N GLU A 324 14.36 15.94 0.90
CA GLU A 324 15.61 15.26 1.26
C GLU A 324 16.85 15.90 0.58
N LYS A 325 16.63 16.87 -0.34
CA LYS A 325 17.70 17.54 -1.10
C LYS A 325 18.20 18.81 -0.41
N GLU A 326 17.52 19.26 0.65
CA GLU A 326 17.86 20.41 1.50
C GLU A 326 18.59 19.95 2.77
#